data_d17b8a4c1da431e91e19006018a96319
#
_entry.id   d17b8a4c1da431e91e19006018a96319
#
_cell.length_a   1.000
_cell.length_b   1.000
_cell.length_c   1.000
_cell.angle_alpha   90.00
_cell.angle_beta   90.00
_cell.angle_gamma   90.00
#
_symmetry.space_group_name_H-M   'P 1'
#
loop_
_entity.id
_entity.type
_entity.pdbx_description
1 polymer ?
#
loop_
_entity_poly.entity_id
_entity_poly.type
_entity_poly.pdbx_seq_one_letter_code
_entity_poly.pdbx_strand_id
1 'polypeptide(L)'
;KSADTFCPLGPYLVTPDEIRDPQNLRLCSKVNGSTLQDNNTANMIFKIAHLISFISATMTLEPGDLMSTGTPGGIGSAHKPAVVFRPGDIVETAIEGVGAQRARVERT
;
A
#
# COMPACT_ATOMS: atom_id res chain seq x y z
N LYS A 1 -1.99 11.31 -4.50
CA LYS A 1 -2.73 10.12 -5.01
C LYS A 1 -4.04 10.52 -5.71
N SER A 2 -4.21 11.77 -6.06
CA SER A 2 -5.44 12.28 -6.69
C SER A 2 -5.34 12.39 -8.21
N ALA A 3 -4.12 12.32 -8.78
CA ALA A 3 -3.95 12.32 -10.22
C ALA A 3 -4.30 10.94 -10.81
N ASP A 4 -4.73 10.92 -12.05
CA ASP A 4 -5.04 9.69 -12.78
C ASP A 4 -3.86 8.73 -12.73
N THR A 5 -4.16 7.45 -12.55
CA THR A 5 -3.20 6.35 -12.41
C THR A 5 -2.26 6.37 -11.19
N PHE A 6 -2.34 7.38 -10.31
CA PHE A 6 -1.44 7.50 -9.14
C PHE A 6 -1.90 6.71 -7.91
N CYS A 7 -3.04 6.06 -7.98
CA CYS A 7 -3.54 5.18 -6.93
C CYS A 7 -4.19 3.91 -7.54
N PRO A 8 -3.40 3.01 -8.14
CA PRO A 8 -3.94 1.76 -8.66
C PRO A 8 -4.51 0.92 -7.51
N LEU A 9 -5.73 0.42 -7.70
CA LEU A 9 -6.45 -0.45 -6.77
C LEU A 9 -6.68 -1.82 -7.41
N GLY A 10 -6.74 -2.86 -6.59
CA GLY A 10 -6.93 -4.22 -7.07
C GLY A 10 -5.60 -4.98 -7.20
N PRO A 11 -5.55 -6.08 -7.98
CA PRO A 11 -6.64 -6.60 -8.82
C PRO A 11 -7.80 -7.24 -8.04
N TYR A 12 -7.65 -7.48 -6.73
CA TYR A 12 -8.65 -8.15 -5.90
C TYR A 12 -9.10 -7.24 -4.75
N LEU A 13 -10.32 -7.45 -4.31
CA LEU A 13 -10.80 -7.06 -2.99
C LEU A 13 -10.97 -8.37 -2.19
N VAL A 14 -10.17 -8.52 -1.15
CA VAL A 14 -10.19 -9.71 -0.30
C VAL A 14 -11.06 -9.44 0.92
N THR A 15 -12.00 -10.32 1.18
CA THR A 15 -12.94 -10.18 2.29
C THR A 15 -12.34 -10.65 3.62
N PRO A 16 -12.84 -10.17 4.77
CA PRO A 16 -12.24 -10.47 6.09
C PRO A 16 -12.22 -11.95 6.46
N ASP A 17 -13.08 -12.77 5.86
CA ASP A 17 -13.11 -14.21 6.07
C ASP A 17 -11.91 -14.94 5.46
N GLU A 18 -11.29 -14.36 4.43
CA GLU A 18 -10.07 -14.88 3.81
C GLU A 18 -8.80 -14.39 4.50
N ILE A 19 -8.85 -13.26 5.19
CA ILE A 19 -7.71 -12.68 5.92
C ILE A 19 -7.86 -12.91 7.42
N ARG A 20 -7.11 -13.85 7.93
CA ARG A 20 -7.20 -14.24 9.35
C ARG A 20 -6.86 -13.11 10.32
N ASP A 21 -5.83 -12.33 10.01
CA ASP A 21 -5.39 -11.19 10.82
C ASP A 21 -4.79 -10.10 9.93
N PRO A 22 -5.55 -9.05 9.57
CA PRO A 22 -5.04 -7.95 8.74
C PRO A 22 -3.94 -7.14 9.44
N GLN A 23 -3.74 -7.34 10.74
CA GLN A 23 -2.70 -6.67 11.52
C GLN A 23 -1.39 -7.46 11.57
N ASN A 24 -1.29 -8.58 10.84
CA ASN A 24 -0.09 -9.40 10.75
C ASN A 24 0.12 -9.94 9.32
N LEU A 25 0.25 -9.04 8.37
CA LEU A 25 0.50 -9.36 6.96
C LEU A 25 1.85 -8.80 6.54
N ARG A 26 2.70 -9.61 5.91
CA ARG A 26 3.90 -9.12 5.25
C ARG A 26 3.52 -8.35 4.01
N LEU A 27 4.20 -7.21 3.80
CA LEU A 27 4.06 -6.41 2.59
C LEU A 27 5.42 -5.99 2.06
N CYS A 28 5.55 -5.93 0.74
CA CYS A 28 6.78 -5.49 0.10
C CYS A 28 6.50 -4.64 -1.13
N SER A 29 7.46 -3.78 -1.48
CA SER A 29 7.49 -3.09 -2.76
C SER A 29 8.87 -3.23 -3.40
N LYS A 30 8.88 -3.32 -4.73
CA LYS A 30 10.09 -3.43 -5.55
C LYS A 30 10.03 -2.47 -6.71
N VAL A 31 11.19 -1.99 -7.12
CA VAL A 31 11.37 -1.25 -8.37
C VAL A 31 12.45 -1.94 -9.18
N ASN A 32 12.12 -2.37 -10.38
CA ASN A 32 13.02 -3.13 -11.28
C ASN A 32 13.67 -4.34 -10.57
N GLY A 33 12.87 -5.05 -9.76
CA GLY A 33 13.31 -6.21 -8.98
C GLY A 33 14.06 -5.89 -7.68
N SER A 34 14.49 -4.64 -7.46
CA SER A 34 15.14 -4.21 -6.22
C SER A 34 14.10 -3.91 -5.15
N THR A 35 14.19 -4.55 -4.00
CA THR A 35 13.29 -4.33 -2.87
C THR A 35 13.57 -2.97 -2.22
N LEU A 36 12.55 -2.12 -2.15
CA LEU A 36 12.60 -0.83 -1.45
C LEU A 36 11.95 -0.90 -0.08
N GLN A 37 10.84 -1.61 0.03
CA GLN A 37 10.10 -1.79 1.27
C GLN A 37 9.85 -3.27 1.51
N ASP A 38 10.06 -3.72 2.73
CA ASP A 38 9.72 -5.05 3.21
C ASP A 38 9.40 -4.94 4.69
N ASN A 39 8.16 -5.16 5.06
CA ASN A 39 7.68 -4.96 6.43
C ASN A 39 6.44 -5.81 6.70
N ASN A 40 5.87 -5.63 7.88
CA ASN A 40 4.65 -6.30 8.32
C ASN A 40 3.66 -5.28 8.89
N THR A 41 2.37 -5.47 8.66
CA THR A 41 1.31 -4.62 9.22
C THR A 41 1.28 -4.61 10.75
N ALA A 42 1.89 -5.60 11.39
CA ALA A 42 2.09 -5.60 12.84
C ALA A 42 2.91 -4.39 13.32
N ASN A 43 3.74 -3.82 12.47
CA ASN A 43 4.59 -2.65 12.77
C ASN A 43 3.89 -1.31 12.50
N MET A 44 2.61 -1.29 12.16
CA MET A 44 1.85 -0.04 12.03
C MET A 44 1.87 0.74 13.33
N ILE A 45 2.16 2.05 13.25
CA ILE A 45 2.14 2.97 14.41
C ILE A 45 0.73 3.03 14.99
N PHE A 46 -0.25 3.27 14.13
CA PHE A 46 -1.67 3.21 14.49
C PHE A 46 -2.29 1.96 13.88
N LYS A 47 -2.89 1.14 14.73
CA LYS A 47 -3.55 -0.09 14.29
C LYS A 47 -4.82 0.23 13.49
N ILE A 48 -5.25 -0.70 12.64
CA ILE A 48 -6.43 -0.54 11.78
C ILE A 48 -7.67 -0.14 12.58
N ALA A 49 -7.94 -0.82 13.69
CA ALA A 49 -9.08 -0.50 14.56
C ALA A 49 -9.02 0.94 15.11
N HIS A 50 -7.82 1.42 15.46
CA HIS A 50 -7.64 2.80 15.91
C HIS A 50 -7.93 3.80 14.77
N LEU A 51 -7.46 3.53 13.56
CA LEU A 51 -7.70 4.39 12.40
C LEU A 51 -9.21 4.48 12.08
N ILE A 52 -9.91 3.35 12.10
CA ILE A 52 -11.37 3.31 11.89
C ILE A 52 -12.07 4.15 12.96
N SER A 53 -11.76 3.93 14.23
CA SER A 53 -12.34 4.68 15.34
C SER A 53 -12.07 6.18 15.23
N PHE A 54 -10.84 6.56 14.89
CA PHE A 54 -10.46 7.97 14.76
C PHE A 54 -11.21 8.68 13.62
N ILE A 55 -11.27 8.05 12.45
CA ILE A 55 -11.92 8.65 11.27
C ILE A 55 -13.44 8.71 11.48
N SER A 56 -14.05 7.64 11.98
CA SER A 56 -15.49 7.58 12.21
C SER A 56 -16.01 8.55 13.29
N ALA A 57 -15.11 9.08 14.10
CA ALA A 57 -15.49 10.12 15.07
C ALA A 57 -15.87 11.46 14.41
N THR A 58 -15.41 11.70 13.18
CA THR A 58 -15.62 12.97 12.47
C THR A 58 -16.26 12.80 11.10
N MET A 59 -16.22 11.60 10.53
CA MET A 59 -16.74 11.29 9.21
C MET A 59 -17.60 10.02 9.27
N THR A 60 -18.74 10.02 8.61
CA THR A 60 -19.51 8.79 8.40
C THR A 60 -18.73 7.90 7.43
N LEU A 61 -18.53 6.64 7.81
CA LEU A 61 -17.95 5.63 6.92
C LEU A 61 -19.08 4.85 6.24
N GLU A 62 -19.03 4.78 4.93
CA GLU A 62 -20.04 4.09 4.13
C GLU A 62 -19.43 2.89 3.39
N PRO A 63 -20.25 1.91 2.98
CA PRO A 63 -19.79 0.83 2.12
C PRO A 63 -19.18 1.37 0.82
N GLY A 64 -17.95 0.97 0.54
CA GLY A 64 -17.19 1.44 -0.62
C GLY A 64 -16.11 2.47 -0.29
N ASP A 65 -16.10 3.01 0.94
CA ASP A 65 -15.03 3.91 1.37
C ASP A 65 -13.68 3.19 1.43
N LEU A 66 -12.65 3.87 0.94
CA LEU A 66 -11.28 3.37 0.94
C LEU A 66 -10.41 4.19 1.89
N MET A 67 -9.80 3.50 2.82
CA MET A 67 -8.90 4.11 3.79
C MET A 67 -7.45 3.74 3.50
N SER A 68 -6.65 4.72 3.09
CA SER A 68 -5.20 4.54 2.93
C SER A 68 -4.52 4.59 4.30
N THR A 69 -4.06 3.45 4.78
CA THR A 69 -3.53 3.29 6.15
C THR A 69 -2.07 3.69 6.33
N GLY A 70 -1.43 4.21 5.28
CA GLY A 70 -0.04 4.61 5.31
C GLY A 70 0.90 3.63 4.62
N THR A 71 2.19 3.83 4.81
CA THR A 71 3.25 3.02 4.18
C THR A 71 4.41 2.81 5.16
N PRO A 72 5.10 1.67 5.10
CA PRO A 72 6.30 1.46 5.91
C PRO A 72 7.48 2.33 5.45
N GLY A 73 8.55 2.33 6.21
CA GLY A 73 9.83 2.92 5.83
C GLY A 73 10.36 2.34 4.50
N GLY A 74 11.27 3.09 3.84
CA GLY A 74 11.86 2.69 2.56
C GLY A 74 11.19 3.33 1.35
N ILE A 75 10.44 4.42 1.53
CA ILE A 75 9.94 5.22 0.39
C ILE A 75 11.11 5.77 -0.42
N GLY A 76 10.93 5.89 -1.74
CA GLY A 76 12.01 6.28 -2.65
C GLY A 76 12.77 7.54 -2.24
N SER A 77 12.08 8.55 -1.74
CA SER A 77 12.68 9.81 -1.29
C SER A 77 13.57 9.68 -0.03
N ALA A 78 13.41 8.61 0.75
CA ALA A 78 14.21 8.36 1.95
C ALA A 78 15.55 7.66 1.65
N HIS A 79 15.72 7.13 0.44
CA HIS A 79 16.97 6.51 0.01
C HIS A 79 18.06 7.54 -0.29
N LYS A 80 19.31 7.15 -0.18
CA LYS A 80 20.46 7.96 -0.56
C LYS A 80 21.37 7.18 -1.53
N PRO A 81 21.40 7.55 -2.82
CA PRO A 81 20.62 8.62 -3.47
C PRO A 81 19.11 8.29 -3.51
N ALA A 82 18.27 9.33 -3.62
CA ALA A 82 16.83 9.14 -3.72
C ALA A 82 16.45 8.32 -4.96
N VAL A 83 15.55 7.37 -4.78
CA VAL A 83 14.98 6.58 -5.88
C VAL A 83 13.78 7.35 -6.43
N VAL A 84 13.88 7.77 -7.68
CA VAL A 84 12.83 8.48 -8.41
C VAL A 84 12.42 7.63 -9.60
N PHE A 85 11.13 7.46 -9.79
CA PHE A 85 10.60 6.71 -10.92
C PHE A 85 10.94 7.36 -12.26
N ARG A 86 11.28 6.52 -13.23
CA ARG A 86 11.56 6.90 -14.63
C ARG A 86 10.62 6.15 -15.56
N PRO A 87 10.24 6.73 -16.70
CA PRO A 87 9.50 6.00 -17.72
C PRO A 87 10.19 4.68 -18.06
N GLY A 88 9.43 3.59 -18.06
CA GLY A 88 9.92 2.23 -18.26
C GLY A 88 10.18 1.43 -16.99
N ASP A 89 10.28 2.07 -15.82
CA ASP A 89 10.44 1.35 -14.57
C ASP A 89 9.24 0.43 -14.29
N ILE A 90 9.53 -0.69 -13.68
CA ILE A 90 8.53 -1.66 -13.22
C ILE A 90 8.42 -1.56 -11.71
N VAL A 91 7.22 -1.23 -11.24
CA VAL A 91 6.88 -1.18 -9.82
C VAL A 91 6.04 -2.40 -9.47
N GLU A 92 6.47 -3.14 -8.48
CA GLU A 92 5.76 -4.31 -7.96
C GLU A 92 5.46 -4.11 -6.48
N THR A 93 4.22 -4.39 -6.09
CA THR A 93 3.81 -4.39 -4.69
C THR A 93 3.10 -5.69 -4.38
N ALA A 94 3.31 -6.22 -3.19
CA ALA A 94 2.63 -7.43 -2.75
C ALA A 94 2.28 -7.36 -1.27
N ILE A 95 1.14 -7.93 -0.93
CA ILE A 95 0.69 -8.15 0.45
C ILE A 95 0.32 -9.62 0.59
N GLU A 96 0.87 -10.25 1.60
CA GLU A 96 0.61 -11.65 1.92
C GLU A 96 -0.89 -11.92 2.09
N GLY A 97 -1.38 -12.97 1.45
CA GLY A 97 -2.81 -13.33 1.50
C GLY A 97 -3.74 -12.44 0.69
N VAL A 98 -3.28 -11.27 0.23
CA VAL A 98 -4.10 -10.33 -0.56
C VAL A 98 -3.77 -10.41 -2.04
N GLY A 99 -2.48 -10.45 -2.40
CA GLY A 99 -2.04 -10.54 -3.78
C GLY A 99 -0.93 -9.55 -4.12
N ALA A 100 -0.69 -9.41 -5.42
CA ALA A 100 0.35 -8.55 -5.95
C ALA A 100 -0.16 -7.68 -7.10
N GLN A 101 0.44 -6.50 -7.22
CA GLN A 101 0.27 -5.60 -8.36
C GLN A 101 1.60 -5.44 -9.08
N ARG A 102 1.54 -5.21 -10.38
CA ARG A 102 2.69 -4.88 -11.21
C ARG A 102 2.28 -3.78 -12.18
N ALA A 103 2.97 -2.68 -12.13
CA ALA A 103 2.71 -1.52 -12.97
C ALA A 103 3.98 -1.08 -13.68
N ARG A 104 3.84 -0.53 -14.88
CA ARG A 104 4.91 0.15 -15.60
C ARG A 104 4.74 1.65 -15.44
N VAL A 105 5.82 2.35 -15.19
CA VAL A 105 5.85 3.82 -15.18
C VAL A 105 5.88 4.32 -16.62
N GLU A 106 4.95 5.19 -16.97
CA GLU A 106 4.87 5.80 -18.30
C GLU A 106 4.96 7.32 -18.19
N ARG A 107 5.30 7.96 -19.29
CA ARG A 107 5.28 9.41 -19.42
C ARG A 107 3.87 9.81 -19.86
N THR A 108 3.24 10.70 -19.13
CA THR A 108 2.01 11.39 -19.54
C THR A 108 2.33 12.58 -20.42
#